data_1585d9d3f78378eb484c81d15b303898
#
_entry.id   1585d9d3f78378eb484c81d15b303898
#
_cell.length_a   1.000
_cell.length_b   1.000
_cell.length_c   1.000
_cell.angle_alpha   90.00
_cell.angle_beta   90.00
_cell.angle_gamma   90.00
#
_symmetry.space_group_name_H-M   'P 1'
#
loop_
_entity.id
_entity.type
_entity.pdbx_description
1 polymer ?
#
loop_
_entity_poly.entity_id
_entity_poly.type
_entity_poly.pdbx_seq_one_letter_code
_entity_poly.pdbx_strand_id
1 'polypeptide(L)'
;VSPNAVEIRIWFLTDDILRIRAGFDGDWDEASYSLTMTAWDSRTDELMKDCRKRVQTAAAELTDGDKQAVIQGSRLKVVVEKAPFRIMVYDKDGSLLHADIPDLAYREDSNHRRMHASQIEADDCFYGFGEKSGEINKAEKYMNMAPGDAMGYNAKETDSLYKHIPFYIKLNRGTKQAVGYFYHNTAECDFNMGREKRNYWHRSST
;
A
#
# COMPACT_ATOMS: atom_id res chain seq x y z
N VAL A 1 -26.97 -0.90 5.86
CA VAL A 1 -25.62 -0.89 5.28
C VAL A 1 -25.46 0.48 4.63
N SER A 2 -24.50 1.27 5.10
CA SER A 2 -24.18 2.54 4.47
C SER A 2 -23.68 2.25 3.04
N PRO A 3 -24.11 2.97 1.99
CA PRO A 3 -23.75 2.63 0.61
C PRO A 3 -22.25 2.77 0.28
N ASN A 4 -21.41 3.15 1.24
CA ASN A 4 -19.98 3.36 1.08
C ASN A 4 -19.15 2.62 2.15
N ALA A 5 -19.62 1.47 2.65
CA ALA A 5 -18.84 0.66 3.57
C ALA A 5 -17.69 -0.03 2.82
N VAL A 6 -16.46 0.31 3.17
CA VAL A 6 -15.26 -0.36 2.65
C VAL A 6 -15.06 -1.65 3.43
N GLU A 7 -14.99 -2.79 2.73
CA GLU A 7 -14.60 -4.06 3.34
C GLU A 7 -13.07 -4.19 3.29
N ILE A 8 -12.45 -4.57 4.41
CA ILE A 8 -11.01 -4.78 4.49
C ILE A 8 -10.72 -6.25 4.73
N ARG A 9 -9.83 -6.83 3.93
CA ARG A 9 -9.29 -8.18 4.10
C ARG A 9 -7.79 -8.12 4.35
N ILE A 10 -7.31 -8.91 5.30
CA ILE A 10 -5.91 -8.93 5.73
C ILE A 10 -5.40 -10.39 5.67
N TRP A 11 -4.25 -10.59 5.02
CA TRP A 11 -3.58 -11.89 4.93
C TRP A 11 -2.12 -11.77 5.36
N PHE A 12 -1.65 -12.74 6.10
CA PHE A 12 -0.24 -12.97 6.30
C PHE A 12 0.24 -13.93 5.20
N LEU A 13 0.77 -13.40 4.11
CA LEU A 13 1.25 -14.21 2.99
C LEU A 13 2.49 -15.03 3.40
N THR A 14 3.35 -14.43 4.21
CA THR A 14 4.46 -15.07 4.91
C THR A 14 4.57 -14.44 6.31
N ASP A 15 5.55 -14.86 7.10
CA ASP A 15 5.81 -14.25 8.41
C ASP A 15 6.16 -12.76 8.33
N ASP A 16 6.70 -12.31 7.18
CA ASP A 16 7.18 -10.93 6.94
C ASP A 16 6.37 -10.17 5.89
N ILE A 17 5.43 -10.80 5.21
CA ILE A 17 4.65 -10.18 4.14
C ILE A 17 3.18 -10.15 4.52
N LEU A 18 2.70 -8.95 4.72
CA LEU A 18 1.30 -8.66 4.97
C LEU A 18 0.63 -8.13 3.71
N ARG A 19 -0.56 -8.64 3.41
CA ARG A 19 -1.42 -8.10 2.36
C ARG A 19 -2.69 -7.53 2.96
N ILE A 20 -2.97 -6.28 2.62
CA ILE A 20 -4.22 -5.60 3.00
C ILE A 20 -4.93 -5.23 1.70
N ARG A 21 -6.19 -5.62 1.57
CA ARG A 21 -7.04 -5.22 0.46
C ARG A 21 -8.29 -4.52 0.94
N ALA A 22 -8.56 -3.35 0.35
CA ALA A 22 -9.80 -2.61 0.53
C ALA A 22 -10.72 -2.84 -0.67
N GLY A 23 -11.91 -3.35 -0.42
CA GLY A 23 -12.98 -3.51 -1.43
C GLY A 23 -14.01 -2.41 -1.28
N PHE A 24 -14.21 -1.64 -2.35
CA PHE A 24 -15.14 -0.51 -2.39
C PHE A 24 -16.45 -0.86 -3.11
N ASP A 25 -16.42 -1.87 -3.96
CA ASP A 25 -17.50 -2.24 -4.88
C ASP A 25 -18.01 -3.66 -4.69
N GLY A 26 -17.43 -4.40 -3.73
CA GLY A 26 -17.76 -5.81 -3.49
C GLY A 26 -17.16 -6.78 -4.51
N ASP A 27 -16.44 -6.32 -5.53
CA ASP A 27 -15.67 -7.19 -6.43
C ASP A 27 -14.33 -7.55 -5.80
N TRP A 28 -14.13 -8.84 -5.55
CA TRP A 28 -12.94 -9.40 -4.95
C TRP A 28 -12.07 -10.19 -5.93
N ASP A 29 -12.46 -10.27 -7.18
CA ASP A 29 -11.61 -10.87 -8.19
C ASP A 29 -10.42 -9.97 -8.52
N GLU A 30 -9.25 -10.57 -8.61
CA GLU A 30 -7.99 -9.87 -8.85
C GLU A 30 -7.31 -10.39 -10.10
N ALA A 31 -7.73 -9.87 -11.22
CA ALA A 31 -7.03 -10.08 -12.47
C ALA A 31 -5.66 -9.38 -12.39
N SER A 32 -4.60 -10.14 -12.24
CA SER A 32 -3.23 -9.61 -12.15
C SER A 32 -2.27 -10.40 -13.02
N TYR A 33 -1.45 -9.67 -13.77
CA TYR A 33 -0.33 -10.21 -14.54
C TYR A 33 1.02 -9.96 -13.85
N SER A 34 1.02 -9.22 -12.72
CA SER A 34 2.25 -8.79 -12.03
C SER A 34 2.76 -9.79 -11.00
N LEU A 35 1.91 -10.74 -10.56
CA LEU A 35 2.25 -11.66 -9.49
C LEU A 35 2.53 -13.06 -10.04
N THR A 36 3.64 -13.65 -9.65
CA THR A 36 4.00 -15.04 -9.93
C THR A 36 3.54 -16.01 -8.84
N MET A 37 3.17 -15.48 -7.67
CA MET A 37 2.66 -16.25 -6.54
C MET A 37 1.41 -15.56 -5.96
N THR A 38 0.38 -16.35 -5.64
CA THR A 38 -0.86 -15.87 -5.02
C THR A 38 -1.34 -16.85 -3.96
N ALA A 39 -2.08 -16.35 -2.97
CA ALA A 39 -2.78 -17.16 -1.97
C ALA A 39 -4.30 -17.21 -2.24
N TRP A 40 -4.77 -16.71 -3.37
CA TRP A 40 -6.18 -16.63 -3.76
C TRP A 40 -6.37 -17.00 -5.23
N ASP A 41 -7.60 -17.34 -5.60
CA ASP A 41 -8.00 -17.60 -6.97
C ASP A 41 -8.35 -16.29 -7.69
N SER A 42 -8.10 -16.23 -9.00
CA SER A 42 -8.49 -15.10 -9.83
C SER A 42 -8.80 -15.56 -11.25
N ARG A 43 -9.58 -14.75 -12.01
CA ARG A 43 -9.93 -15.01 -13.41
C ARG A 43 -8.74 -15.07 -14.36
N THR A 44 -7.56 -14.59 -13.93
CA THR A 44 -6.34 -14.68 -14.73
C THR A 44 -5.55 -15.97 -14.51
N ASP A 45 -5.96 -16.85 -13.59
CA ASP A 45 -5.21 -18.06 -13.25
C ASP A 45 -5.06 -19.03 -14.41
N GLU A 46 -6.10 -19.15 -15.24
CA GLU A 46 -6.04 -20.01 -16.42
C GLU A 46 -4.96 -19.56 -17.40
N LEU A 47 -4.84 -18.24 -17.60
CA LEU A 47 -3.81 -17.65 -18.46
C LEU A 47 -2.41 -17.74 -17.86
N MET A 48 -2.31 -17.71 -16.53
CA MET A 48 -1.05 -17.65 -15.78
C MET A 48 -0.63 -19.00 -15.19
N LYS A 49 -1.36 -20.08 -15.49
CA LYS A 49 -1.22 -21.41 -14.86
C LYS A 49 0.22 -21.94 -14.81
N ASP A 50 1.00 -21.71 -15.85
CA ASP A 50 2.37 -22.20 -15.93
C ASP A 50 3.39 -21.26 -15.26
N CYS A 51 2.99 -20.03 -14.94
CA CYS A 51 3.84 -18.99 -14.34
C CYS A 51 3.47 -18.67 -12.90
N ARG A 52 2.27 -19.03 -12.45
CA ARG A 52 1.75 -18.69 -11.14
C ARG A 52 1.74 -19.86 -10.18
N LYS A 53 2.33 -19.64 -9.00
CA LYS A 53 2.36 -20.64 -7.93
C LYS A 53 1.38 -20.26 -6.82
N ARG A 54 0.73 -21.26 -6.23
CA ARG A 54 -0.03 -21.07 -4.99
C ARG A 54 0.91 -21.08 -3.80
N VAL A 55 0.69 -20.15 -2.88
CA VAL A 55 1.36 -20.10 -1.58
C VAL A 55 0.34 -20.33 -0.48
N GLN A 56 0.77 -21.02 0.55
CA GLN A 56 -0.02 -21.16 1.77
C GLN A 56 0.23 -19.92 2.63
N THR A 57 -0.84 -19.30 3.13
CA THR A 57 -0.74 -18.17 4.07
C THR A 57 -0.12 -18.61 5.40
N ALA A 58 0.65 -17.72 6.02
CA ALA A 58 1.16 -17.95 7.35
C ALA A 58 0.02 -17.92 8.39
N ALA A 59 0.20 -18.70 9.46
CA ALA A 59 -0.75 -18.73 10.55
C ALA A 59 -0.75 -17.41 11.33
N ALA A 60 -1.94 -16.97 11.74
CA ALA A 60 -2.11 -15.82 12.61
C ALA A 60 -3.32 -16.00 13.51
N GLU A 61 -3.25 -15.44 14.70
CA GLU A 61 -4.33 -15.51 15.71
C GLU A 61 -5.09 -14.19 15.75
N LEU A 62 -6.42 -14.25 15.66
CA LEU A 62 -7.30 -13.09 15.75
C LEU A 62 -7.91 -13.00 17.15
N THR A 63 -7.75 -11.84 17.77
CA THR A 63 -8.50 -11.42 18.96
C THR A 63 -9.37 -10.23 18.58
N ASP A 64 -10.67 -10.42 18.53
CA ASP A 64 -11.63 -9.37 18.18
C ASP A 64 -12.30 -8.80 19.43
N GLY A 65 -12.07 -7.51 19.69
CA GLY A 65 -12.66 -6.76 20.79
C GLY A 65 -13.57 -5.64 20.27
N ASP A 66 -14.30 -5.01 21.18
CA ASP A 66 -15.31 -3.97 20.84
C ASP A 66 -14.71 -2.78 20.08
N LYS A 67 -13.53 -2.30 20.50
CA LYS A 67 -12.90 -1.09 19.94
C LYS A 67 -11.81 -1.39 18.94
N GLN A 68 -11.17 -2.55 19.04
CA GLN A 68 -10.06 -2.94 18.17
C GLN A 68 -10.05 -4.45 17.97
N ALA A 69 -9.49 -4.87 16.84
CA ALA A 69 -9.08 -6.23 16.58
C ALA A 69 -7.54 -6.31 16.51
N VAL A 70 -6.98 -7.38 17.04
CA VAL A 70 -5.54 -7.67 16.99
C VAL A 70 -5.32 -8.97 16.25
N ILE A 71 -4.45 -8.95 15.25
CA ILE A 71 -4.05 -10.14 14.51
C ILE A 71 -2.56 -10.37 14.77
N GLN A 72 -2.23 -11.46 15.44
CA GLN A 72 -0.88 -11.81 15.84
C GLN A 72 -0.32 -12.90 14.94
N GLY A 73 0.64 -12.55 14.10
CA GLY A 73 1.52 -13.49 13.39
C GLY A 73 2.81 -13.75 14.15
N SER A 74 3.71 -14.55 13.58
CA SER A 74 4.99 -14.90 14.21
C SER A 74 5.97 -13.73 14.29
N ARG A 75 5.99 -12.85 13.29
CA ARG A 75 6.91 -11.70 13.18
C ARG A 75 6.23 -10.35 13.08
N LEU A 76 4.98 -10.32 12.68
CA LEU A 76 4.20 -9.10 12.55
C LEU A 76 2.95 -9.17 13.43
N LYS A 77 2.57 -8.02 13.97
CA LYS A 77 1.31 -7.81 14.67
C LYS A 77 0.53 -6.70 13.98
N VAL A 78 -0.74 -6.95 13.68
CA VAL A 78 -1.65 -5.96 13.12
C VAL A 78 -2.66 -5.57 14.18
N VAL A 79 -2.84 -4.27 14.38
CA VAL A 79 -3.89 -3.70 15.22
C VAL A 79 -4.84 -2.91 14.33
N VAL A 80 -6.11 -3.27 14.34
CA VAL A 80 -7.16 -2.58 13.61
C VAL A 80 -8.03 -1.85 14.63
N GLU A 81 -7.94 -0.54 14.69
CA GLU A 81 -8.89 0.28 15.44
C GLU A 81 -10.17 0.43 14.63
N LYS A 82 -11.34 0.26 15.26
CA LYS A 82 -12.64 0.24 14.59
C LYS A 82 -13.26 1.63 14.43
N ALA A 83 -13.00 2.53 15.37
CA ALA A 83 -13.52 3.91 15.35
C ALA A 83 -12.62 4.83 16.20
N PRO A 84 -11.95 5.85 15.59
CA PRO A 84 -11.81 6.04 14.13
C PRO A 84 -11.05 4.89 13.48
N PHE A 85 -11.45 4.52 12.27
CA PHE A 85 -10.84 3.37 11.60
C PHE A 85 -9.39 3.66 11.20
N ARG A 86 -8.48 2.75 11.57
CA ARG A 86 -7.10 2.71 11.07
C ARG A 86 -6.46 1.36 11.29
N ILE A 87 -5.44 1.05 10.51
CA ILE A 87 -4.60 -0.12 10.65
C ILE A 87 -3.21 0.32 11.09
N MET A 88 -2.65 -0.39 12.06
CA MET A 88 -1.27 -0.25 12.51
C MET A 88 -0.57 -1.59 12.41
N VAL A 89 0.69 -1.59 11.96
CA VAL A 89 1.52 -2.78 11.86
C VAL A 89 2.77 -2.60 12.72
N TYR A 90 3.05 -3.59 13.53
CA TYR A 90 4.21 -3.65 14.40
C TYR A 90 5.07 -4.86 14.06
N ASP A 91 6.38 -4.76 14.29
CA ASP A 91 7.26 -5.92 14.30
C ASP A 91 7.12 -6.75 15.58
N LYS A 92 7.86 -7.88 15.64
CA LYS A 92 7.88 -8.78 16.81
C LYS A 92 8.39 -8.12 18.10
N ASP A 93 9.16 -7.05 17.97
CA ASP A 93 9.78 -6.32 19.10
C ASP A 93 8.88 -5.14 19.56
N GLY A 94 7.73 -4.96 18.90
CA GLY A 94 6.74 -3.93 19.21
C GLY A 94 7.02 -2.57 18.56
N SER A 95 7.98 -2.49 17.64
CA SER A 95 8.27 -1.24 16.91
C SER A 95 7.22 -1.01 15.82
N LEU A 96 6.73 0.22 15.71
CA LEU A 96 5.74 0.61 14.72
C LEU A 96 6.38 0.67 13.33
N LEU A 97 5.89 -0.16 12.41
CA LEU A 97 6.32 -0.21 11.00
C LEU A 97 5.42 0.65 10.10
N HIS A 98 4.12 0.65 10.39
CA HIS A 98 3.11 1.34 9.61
C HIS A 98 1.96 1.80 10.49
N ALA A 99 1.41 2.97 10.20
CA ALA A 99 0.16 3.44 10.76
C ALA A 99 -0.62 4.24 9.72
N ASP A 100 -1.89 3.91 9.56
CA ASP A 100 -2.82 4.72 8.79
C ASP A 100 -3.14 6.04 9.50
N ILE A 101 -3.56 7.03 8.74
CA ILE A 101 -4.18 8.24 9.31
C ILE A 101 -5.63 7.92 9.66
N PRO A 102 -6.06 8.11 10.90
CA PRO A 102 -7.44 7.90 11.31
C PRO A 102 -8.42 8.64 10.39
N ASP A 103 -9.51 7.98 10.01
CA ASP A 103 -10.57 8.49 9.12
C ASP A 103 -10.14 8.84 7.68
N LEU A 104 -8.85 8.73 7.36
CA LEU A 104 -8.33 8.95 6.01
C LEU A 104 -7.69 7.68 5.41
N ALA A 105 -7.70 6.58 6.15
CA ALA A 105 -7.01 5.33 5.78
C ALA A 105 -7.46 4.83 4.40
N TYR A 106 -8.75 4.58 4.23
CA TYR A 106 -9.34 4.08 2.98
C TYR A 106 -10.60 4.87 2.65
N ARG A 107 -10.56 5.65 1.59
CA ARG A 107 -11.66 6.53 1.19
C ARG A 107 -11.91 6.45 -0.30
N GLU A 108 -13.16 6.72 -0.67
CA GLU A 108 -13.58 7.04 -2.03
C GLU A 108 -14.15 8.46 -2.05
N ASP A 109 -13.73 9.30 -3.00
CA ASP A 109 -14.25 10.64 -3.15
C ASP A 109 -15.49 10.65 -4.07
N SER A 110 -16.10 11.83 -4.26
CA SER A 110 -17.29 12.01 -5.12
C SER A 110 -17.04 11.70 -6.61
N ASN A 111 -15.80 11.59 -7.01
CA ASN A 111 -15.38 11.23 -8.37
C ASN A 111 -14.95 9.76 -8.48
N HIS A 112 -15.28 8.94 -7.49
CA HIS A 112 -14.89 7.53 -7.37
C HIS A 112 -13.38 7.29 -7.31
N ARG A 113 -12.58 8.31 -6.98
CA ARG A 113 -11.15 8.13 -6.75
C ARG A 113 -10.93 7.52 -5.36
N ARG A 114 -10.16 6.46 -5.33
CA ARG A 114 -9.86 5.70 -4.10
C ARG A 114 -8.54 6.17 -3.52
N MET A 115 -8.52 6.44 -2.23
CA MET A 115 -7.37 7.00 -1.52
C MET A 115 -6.99 6.12 -0.34
N HIS A 116 -5.68 6.08 -0.07
CA HIS A 116 -5.10 5.52 1.13
C HIS A 116 -4.10 6.52 1.72
N ALA A 117 -4.21 6.81 3.01
CA ALA A 117 -3.34 7.77 3.69
C ALA A 117 -2.68 7.15 4.93
N SER A 118 -1.36 7.31 5.03
CA SER A 118 -0.53 6.80 6.14
C SER A 118 0.39 7.86 6.72
N GLN A 119 0.82 7.64 7.95
CA GLN A 119 1.72 8.54 8.66
C GLN A 119 3.13 8.53 8.05
N ILE A 120 3.77 9.70 8.09
CA ILE A 120 5.19 9.91 7.81
C ILE A 120 5.85 10.40 9.09
N GLU A 121 6.92 9.73 9.49
CA GLU A 121 7.80 10.17 10.56
C GLU A 121 8.90 11.10 10.01
N ALA A 122 9.48 11.92 10.89
CA ALA A 122 10.48 12.94 10.49
C ALA A 122 11.71 12.35 9.80
N ASP A 123 12.10 11.13 10.18
CA ASP A 123 13.28 10.43 9.63
C ASP A 123 12.97 9.46 8.50
N ASP A 124 11.72 9.45 8.00
CA ASP A 124 11.34 8.58 6.87
C ASP A 124 11.90 9.09 5.54
N CYS A 125 12.48 8.16 4.79
CA CYS A 125 12.93 8.34 3.42
C CYS A 125 12.22 7.32 2.52
N PHE A 126 12.00 7.68 1.26
CA PHE A 126 11.24 6.88 0.31
C PHE A 126 12.03 6.66 -0.97
N TYR A 127 12.18 5.40 -1.40
CA TYR A 127 12.99 4.99 -2.54
C TYR A 127 12.23 4.02 -3.43
N GLY A 128 12.20 4.25 -4.73
CA GLY A 128 11.52 3.38 -5.69
C GLY A 128 10.63 4.15 -6.68
N PHE A 129 9.39 3.67 -6.89
CA PHE A 129 8.36 4.21 -7.78
C PHE A 129 8.62 4.05 -9.30
N GLY A 130 9.64 3.27 -9.68
CA GLY A 130 10.04 3.12 -11.08
C GLY A 130 10.90 4.27 -11.58
N GLU A 131 10.69 4.72 -12.82
CA GLU A 131 11.40 5.87 -13.39
C GLU A 131 10.79 7.16 -12.86
N LYS A 132 11.53 7.86 -12.01
CA LYS A 132 11.14 9.14 -11.43
C LYS A 132 12.32 10.11 -11.42
N SER A 133 12.13 11.29 -11.98
CA SER A 133 13.13 12.35 -11.98
C SER A 133 13.41 12.92 -10.58
N GLY A 134 14.41 13.74 -10.47
CA GLY A 134 14.82 14.44 -9.25
C GLY A 134 15.61 13.57 -8.27
N GLU A 135 15.58 13.94 -7.00
CA GLU A 135 16.34 13.29 -5.95
C GLU A 135 15.95 11.83 -5.74
N ILE A 136 16.93 11.00 -5.31
CA ILE A 136 16.69 9.57 -5.03
C ILE A 136 15.66 9.39 -3.91
N ASN A 137 15.78 10.15 -2.83
CA ASN A 137 14.77 10.21 -1.77
C ASN A 137 13.56 11.00 -2.26
N LYS A 138 12.40 10.37 -2.29
CA LYS A 138 11.14 10.96 -2.77
C LYS A 138 10.30 11.60 -1.64
N ALA A 139 10.86 11.81 -0.46
CA ALA A 139 10.19 12.59 0.58
C ALA A 139 9.84 14.00 0.06
N GLU A 140 8.68 14.51 0.46
CA GLU A 140 8.15 15.82 0.03
C GLU A 140 7.91 15.94 -1.50
N LYS A 141 7.77 14.81 -2.20
CA LYS A 141 7.44 14.77 -3.64
C LYS A 141 5.98 14.37 -3.87
N TYR A 142 5.42 14.93 -4.92
CA TYR A 142 4.20 14.47 -5.55
C TYR A 142 4.58 13.81 -6.86
N MET A 143 4.07 12.61 -7.11
CA MET A 143 4.43 11.82 -8.29
C MET A 143 3.18 11.27 -8.96
N ASN A 144 3.09 11.48 -10.26
CA ASN A 144 2.05 10.89 -11.09
C ASN A 144 2.51 9.53 -11.62
N MET A 145 1.67 8.52 -11.51
CA MET A 145 1.92 7.14 -11.97
C MET A 145 1.10 6.83 -13.21
N ALA A 146 1.23 7.68 -14.22
CA ALA A 146 0.63 7.50 -15.54
C ALA A 146 1.75 7.50 -16.59
N PRO A 147 1.80 6.54 -17.54
CA PRO A 147 2.84 6.49 -18.56
C PRO A 147 2.77 7.73 -19.45
N GLY A 148 3.90 8.38 -19.67
CA GLY A 148 4.01 9.56 -20.49
C GLY A 148 5.25 9.53 -21.37
N ASP A 149 5.12 10.03 -22.59
CA ASP A 149 6.27 10.27 -23.47
C ASP A 149 6.89 11.61 -23.11
N ALA A 150 8.02 11.55 -22.41
CA ALA A 150 8.71 12.73 -21.90
C ALA A 150 9.55 13.41 -22.98
N MET A 151 8.90 14.10 -23.90
CA MET A 151 9.56 14.99 -24.86
C MET A 151 10.16 16.18 -24.13
N GLY A 152 11.45 16.41 -24.27
CA GLY A 152 12.14 17.51 -23.58
C GLY A 152 12.44 17.21 -22.10
N TYR A 153 12.95 16.03 -21.81
CA TYR A 153 13.27 15.54 -20.46
C TYR A 153 14.17 16.49 -19.65
N ASN A 154 13.72 16.81 -18.45
CA ASN A 154 14.51 17.45 -17.41
C ASN A 154 14.70 16.47 -16.24
N ALA A 155 15.95 16.07 -15.99
CA ALA A 155 16.29 15.08 -14.97
C ALA A 155 15.88 15.46 -13.53
N LYS A 156 15.58 16.72 -13.26
CA LYS A 156 15.17 17.19 -11.91
C LYS A 156 13.66 17.26 -11.73
N GLU A 157 12.91 17.46 -12.79
CA GLU A 157 11.51 17.92 -12.68
C GLU A 157 10.52 17.11 -13.52
N THR A 158 10.94 16.48 -14.63
CA THR A 158 10.01 15.79 -15.50
C THR A 158 9.34 14.61 -14.80
N ASP A 159 8.04 14.67 -14.70
CA ASP A 159 7.14 13.61 -14.26
C ASP A 159 5.83 13.76 -15.06
N SER A 160 5.35 12.81 -15.80
CA SER A 160 5.65 11.37 -15.72
C SER A 160 6.72 10.94 -16.74
N LEU A 161 7.32 9.76 -16.49
CA LEU A 161 8.21 9.05 -17.41
C LEU A 161 7.54 7.76 -17.93
N TYR A 162 8.33 6.81 -18.46
CA TYR A 162 7.77 5.62 -19.11
C TYR A 162 7.39 4.49 -18.15
N LYS A 163 8.18 4.26 -17.09
CA LYS A 163 8.02 3.09 -16.22
C LYS A 163 7.51 3.47 -14.84
N HIS A 164 6.30 3.02 -14.56
CA HIS A 164 5.64 3.23 -13.27
C HIS A 164 5.57 1.91 -12.54
N ILE A 165 6.23 1.84 -11.39
CA ILE A 165 6.24 0.68 -10.51
C ILE A 165 5.71 1.16 -9.17
N PRO A 166 4.47 0.80 -8.78
CA PRO A 166 3.85 1.25 -7.53
C PRO A 166 4.41 0.48 -6.33
N PHE A 167 5.73 0.38 -6.28
CA PHE A 167 6.53 -0.21 -5.22
C PHE A 167 7.58 0.80 -4.75
N TYR A 168 7.68 0.95 -3.44
CA TYR A 168 8.74 1.74 -2.81
C TYR A 168 9.15 1.14 -1.47
N ILE A 169 10.33 1.52 -1.01
CA ILE A 169 10.85 1.21 0.32
C ILE A 169 10.77 2.49 1.16
N LYS A 170 10.09 2.40 2.30
CA LYS A 170 10.18 3.37 3.38
C LYS A 170 11.33 2.96 4.30
N LEU A 171 12.32 3.81 4.46
CA LEU A 171 13.43 3.64 5.38
C LEU A 171 13.38 4.73 6.44
N ASN A 172 13.21 4.35 7.69
CA ASN A 172 13.36 5.28 8.81
C ASN A 172 14.82 5.31 9.24
N ARG A 173 15.47 6.48 9.13
CA ARG A 173 16.92 6.64 9.44
C ARG A 173 17.21 6.56 10.94
N GLY A 174 16.26 6.95 11.78
CA GLY A 174 16.38 6.89 13.24
C GLY A 174 16.41 5.45 13.76
N THR A 175 15.38 4.67 13.38
CA THR A 175 15.21 3.27 13.83
C THR A 175 15.97 2.26 12.99
N LYS A 176 16.46 2.63 11.80
CA LYS A 176 17.08 1.74 10.80
C LYS A 176 16.14 0.67 10.23
N GLN A 177 14.84 0.86 10.41
CA GLN A 177 13.83 -0.07 9.87
C GLN A 177 13.49 0.29 8.42
N ALA A 178 13.33 -0.74 7.60
CA ALA A 178 12.92 -0.62 6.21
C ALA A 178 11.68 -1.47 5.95
N VAL A 179 10.68 -0.88 5.28
CA VAL A 179 9.42 -1.55 4.90
C VAL A 179 9.17 -1.32 3.42
N GLY A 180 8.94 -2.40 2.67
CA GLY A 180 8.52 -2.35 1.28
C GLY A 180 7.00 -2.21 1.17
N TYR A 181 6.53 -1.31 0.33
CA TYR A 181 5.11 -1.12 0.00
C TYR A 181 4.88 -1.42 -1.47
N PHE A 182 3.96 -2.31 -1.75
CA PHE A 182 3.53 -2.60 -3.11
C PHE A 182 2.02 -2.37 -3.24
N TYR A 183 1.65 -1.37 -4.02
CA TYR A 183 0.26 -1.12 -4.38
C TYR A 183 -0.10 -1.93 -5.62
N HIS A 184 -0.71 -3.08 -5.39
CA HIS A 184 -1.13 -3.99 -6.44
C HIS A 184 -2.38 -3.47 -7.15
N ASN A 185 -2.19 -2.43 -7.95
CA ASN A 185 -3.20 -1.78 -8.76
C ASN A 185 -2.56 -1.21 -10.02
N THR A 186 -3.11 -1.54 -11.18
CA THR A 186 -2.61 -1.11 -12.50
C THR A 186 -3.26 0.16 -13.01
N ALA A 187 -4.24 0.72 -12.30
CA ALA A 187 -4.85 2.00 -12.65
C ALA A 187 -3.86 3.16 -12.45
N GLU A 188 -4.06 4.21 -13.23
CA GLU A 188 -3.35 5.47 -13.00
C GLU A 188 -3.56 5.97 -11.58
N CYS A 189 -2.52 6.49 -10.98
CA CYS A 189 -2.58 6.96 -9.60
C CYS A 189 -1.53 8.00 -9.29
N ASP A 190 -1.70 8.66 -8.16
CA ASP A 190 -0.75 9.63 -7.63
C ASP A 190 -0.20 9.18 -6.29
N PHE A 191 1.06 9.53 -6.02
CA PHE A 191 1.68 9.43 -4.70
C PHE A 191 2.07 10.82 -4.20
N ASN A 192 1.51 11.21 -3.06
CA ASN A 192 1.92 12.40 -2.34
C ASN A 192 2.72 12.00 -1.10
N MET A 193 4.03 12.16 -1.15
CA MET A 193 4.95 11.72 -0.10
C MET A 193 5.22 12.83 0.92
N GLY A 194 4.17 13.55 1.35
CA GLY A 194 4.25 14.61 2.34
C GLY A 194 4.47 16.01 1.75
N ARG A 195 4.31 16.23 0.44
CA ARG A 195 4.42 17.55 -0.19
C ARG A 195 3.37 18.52 0.31
N GLU A 196 2.14 18.08 0.45
CA GLU A 196 1.04 18.91 0.96
C GLU A 196 1.02 18.99 2.48
N LYS A 197 1.31 17.86 3.14
CA LYS A 197 1.43 17.78 4.61
C LYS A 197 2.59 16.88 4.97
N ARG A 198 3.50 17.37 5.79
CA ARG A 198 4.73 16.66 6.17
C ARG A 198 4.54 15.41 7.00
N ASN A 199 3.39 15.25 7.66
CA ASN A 199 3.16 14.16 8.62
C ASN A 199 2.31 13.01 8.07
N TYR A 200 1.93 13.04 6.78
CA TYR A 200 1.28 11.91 6.14
C TYR A 200 1.53 11.88 4.63
N TRP A 201 1.40 10.69 4.06
CA TRP A 201 1.34 10.48 2.62
C TRP A 201 -0.01 9.91 2.22
N HIS A 202 -0.40 10.12 1.00
CA HIS A 202 -1.58 9.48 0.43
C HIS A 202 -1.33 9.02 -0.99
N ARG A 203 -2.12 8.05 -1.42
CA ARG A 203 -2.24 7.59 -2.78
C ARG A 203 -3.69 7.76 -3.21
N SER A 204 -3.90 8.34 -4.39
CA SER A 204 -5.19 8.32 -5.06
C SER A 204 -5.10 7.56 -6.38
N SER A 205 -6.20 6.91 -6.77
CA SER A 205 -6.36 6.24 -8.08
C SER A 205 -7.76 6.49 -8.60
N THR A 206 -7.88 6.61 -9.88
CA THR A 206 -9.16 6.66 -10.60
C THR A 206 -9.66 5.29 -10.94
#